data_19162df3f8e83b2dc0a0d6deaedd36cc
#
_entry.id   19162df3f8e83b2dc0a0d6deaedd36cc
#
_cell.length_a   1.000
_cell.length_b   1.000
_cell.length_c   1.000
_cell.angle_alpha   90.00
_cell.angle_beta   90.00
_cell.angle_gamma   90.00
#
_symmetry.space_group_name_H-M   'P 1'
#
loop_
_entity.id
_entity.type
_entity.pdbx_description
1 polymer ?
#
loop_
_entity_poly.entity_id
_entity_poly.type
_entity_poly.pdbx_seq_one_letter_code
_entity_poly.pdbx_strand_id
1 'polypeptide(L)'
;SRKIKAPIITTGKNFEAFEWNYEGLTGSAYRVGWKPANEVVFEADTVLFLGSNFPFAEVYEAFKNTEKFIQVDIDPYKLGKRHALDASILGDAGQAAKAILDKVNPVASTPWWRANVKNNQNWRDYMNKLEGKTEGELQLYQVYNAINKHADQDAIYSIDVGDTTQTSTRHLHMTPKNMWRTSPLFATMGIALPGGIAAKKDNPDRQVWNIMGDGAFNMCYPDVITNVQYDLSLIHISEPTRP
;
A
#
# COMPACT_ATOMS: atom_id res chain seq x y z
N SER A 1 7.26 13.03 -8.86
CA SER A 1 7.55 13.54 -7.53
C SER A 1 8.81 14.41 -7.48
N ARG A 2 10.02 13.88 -7.74
CA ARG A 2 11.29 14.64 -7.61
C ARG A 2 11.34 15.92 -8.43
N LYS A 3 10.84 15.92 -9.67
CA LYS A 3 10.88 17.08 -10.57
C LYS A 3 9.96 18.21 -10.12
N ILE A 4 8.78 17.86 -9.59
CA ILE A 4 7.75 18.84 -9.18
C ILE A 4 7.64 19.01 -7.65
N LYS A 5 8.50 18.32 -6.89
CA LYS A 5 8.52 18.37 -5.42
C LYS A 5 7.15 18.10 -4.79
N ALA A 6 6.45 17.09 -5.31
CA ALA A 6 5.14 16.67 -4.81
C ALA A 6 5.24 15.30 -4.10
N PRO A 7 4.67 15.16 -2.90
CA PRO A 7 4.53 13.88 -2.21
C PRO A 7 3.74 12.88 -3.03
N ILE A 8 3.96 11.59 -2.76
CA ILE A 8 3.23 10.49 -3.39
C ILE A 8 2.44 9.75 -2.32
N ILE A 9 1.16 9.56 -2.59
CA ILE A 9 0.27 8.70 -1.83
C ILE A 9 -0.07 7.49 -2.69
N THR A 10 0.09 6.29 -2.17
CA THR A 10 -0.35 5.05 -2.82
C THR A 10 -1.73 4.64 -2.32
N THR A 11 -2.38 3.77 -3.04
CA THR A 11 -3.63 3.13 -2.61
C THR A 11 -3.43 1.64 -2.42
N GLY A 12 -4.36 0.96 -1.75
CA GLY A 12 -4.24 -0.45 -1.40
C GLY A 12 -4.07 -1.44 -2.56
N LYS A 13 -4.16 -0.99 -3.82
CA LYS A 13 -3.86 -1.82 -5.01
C LYS A 13 -2.47 -1.59 -5.59
N ASN A 14 -1.75 -0.57 -5.11
CA ASN A 14 -0.43 -0.16 -5.62
C ASN A 14 0.52 0.16 -4.47
N PHE A 15 0.42 -0.58 -3.39
CA PHE A 15 1.21 -0.32 -2.19
C PHE A 15 2.70 -0.47 -2.45
N GLU A 16 3.06 -1.44 -3.29
CA GLU A 16 4.43 -1.76 -3.70
C GLU A 16 4.98 -0.93 -4.88
N ALA A 17 4.26 0.08 -5.36
CA ALA A 17 4.66 0.83 -6.56
C ALA A 17 5.98 1.62 -6.42
N PHE A 18 6.45 1.83 -5.20
CA PHE A 18 7.66 2.57 -4.89
C PHE A 18 8.49 1.86 -3.83
N GLU A 19 9.80 2.14 -3.83
CA GLU A 19 10.67 1.75 -2.71
C GLU A 19 10.12 2.36 -1.41
N TRP A 20 9.93 1.55 -0.37
CA TRP A 20 9.35 1.97 0.90
C TRP A 20 10.09 3.14 1.55
N ASN A 21 11.39 3.29 1.28
CA ASN A 21 12.26 4.35 1.79
C ASN A 21 12.41 5.54 0.82
N TYR A 22 11.65 5.57 -0.28
CA TYR A 22 11.69 6.73 -1.19
C TYR A 22 11.26 8.01 -0.46
N GLU A 23 12.06 9.07 -0.54
CA GLU A 23 11.87 10.31 0.24
C GLU A 23 10.49 10.95 0.08
N GLY A 24 9.94 10.89 -1.13
CA GLY A 24 8.65 11.48 -1.46
C GLY A 24 7.44 10.58 -1.23
N LEU A 25 7.64 9.32 -0.82
CA LEU A 25 6.56 8.40 -0.51
C LEU A 25 6.04 8.67 0.89
N THR A 26 4.76 9.05 0.99
CA THR A 26 4.06 9.26 2.26
C THR A 26 3.27 8.03 2.72
N GLY A 27 3.25 6.98 1.90
CA GLY A 27 2.50 5.74 2.13
C GLY A 27 1.07 5.81 1.62
N SER A 28 0.21 4.97 2.18
CA SER A 28 -1.23 4.99 1.91
C SER A 28 -1.94 5.92 2.89
N ALA A 29 -3.07 6.49 2.50
CA ALA A 29 -3.89 7.32 3.38
C ALA A 29 -4.96 6.48 4.10
N TYR A 30 -5.49 7.00 5.21
CA TYR A 30 -6.60 6.50 6.04
C TYR A 30 -6.31 5.25 6.86
N ARG A 31 -7.34 4.38 7.07
CA ARG A 31 -7.33 3.30 8.05
C ARG A 31 -6.10 2.42 7.99
N VAL A 32 -5.69 2.06 6.80
CA VAL A 32 -4.52 1.20 6.56
C VAL A 32 -3.26 2.01 6.30
N GLY A 33 -3.32 3.31 6.49
CA GLY A 33 -2.33 4.25 6.02
C GLY A 33 -1.29 4.67 7.05
N TRP A 34 -0.39 5.51 6.55
CA TRP A 34 0.63 6.17 7.32
C TRP A 34 0.15 7.56 7.75
N LYS A 35 0.58 8.00 8.93
CA LYS A 35 0.27 9.35 9.41
C LYS A 35 0.69 10.46 8.42
N PRO A 36 1.89 10.43 7.81
CA PRO A 36 2.29 11.44 6.83
C PRO A 36 1.34 11.54 5.63
N ALA A 37 0.81 10.41 5.14
CA ALA A 37 -0.14 10.45 4.03
C ALA A 37 -1.44 11.19 4.38
N ASN A 38 -1.95 10.98 5.59
CA ASN A 38 -3.14 11.67 6.06
C ASN A 38 -2.92 13.18 6.17
N GLU A 39 -1.75 13.60 6.68
CA GLU A 39 -1.39 15.02 6.78
C GLU A 39 -1.32 15.67 5.39
N VAL A 40 -0.64 15.03 4.43
CA VAL A 40 -0.55 15.52 3.04
C VAL A 40 -1.92 15.69 2.39
N VAL A 41 -2.84 14.74 2.61
CA VAL A 41 -4.20 14.82 2.04
C VAL A 41 -4.97 16.05 2.58
N PHE A 42 -4.76 16.40 3.85
CA PHE A 42 -5.40 17.58 4.45
C PHE A 42 -4.77 18.91 4.02
N GLU A 43 -3.49 18.90 3.64
CA GLU A 43 -2.72 20.10 3.34
C GLU A 43 -2.67 20.44 1.84
N ALA A 44 -2.89 19.46 0.97
CA ALA A 44 -2.73 19.61 -0.47
C ALA A 44 -3.77 20.57 -1.07
N ASP A 45 -3.30 21.59 -1.77
CA ASP A 45 -4.10 22.50 -2.57
C ASP A 45 -4.44 21.95 -3.97
N THR A 46 -3.59 21.09 -4.50
CA THR A 46 -3.73 20.48 -5.81
C THR A 46 -3.47 18.99 -5.73
N VAL A 47 -4.37 18.18 -6.28
CA VAL A 47 -4.27 16.72 -6.31
C VAL A 47 -4.28 16.19 -7.73
N LEU A 48 -3.29 15.39 -8.08
CA LEU A 48 -3.23 14.64 -9.32
C LEU A 48 -3.49 13.15 -9.04
N PHE A 49 -4.65 12.66 -9.46
CA PHE A 49 -4.99 11.23 -9.43
C PHE A 49 -4.46 10.53 -10.68
N LEU A 50 -3.66 9.49 -10.48
CA LEU A 50 -3.15 8.63 -11.55
C LEU A 50 -3.72 7.22 -11.40
N GLY A 51 -4.75 6.88 -12.18
CA GLY A 51 -5.44 5.59 -12.13
C GLY A 51 -6.15 5.31 -10.80
N SER A 52 -6.54 6.35 -10.08
CA SER A 52 -7.19 6.27 -8.78
C SER A 52 -8.35 7.23 -8.66
N ASN A 53 -9.35 6.85 -7.88
CA ASN A 53 -10.52 7.70 -7.59
C ASN A 53 -10.87 7.74 -6.09
N PHE A 54 -10.02 7.23 -5.23
CA PHE A 54 -10.25 7.13 -3.79
C PHE A 54 -11.68 6.66 -3.42
N PRO A 55 -11.95 5.35 -3.41
CA PRO A 55 -13.32 4.82 -3.28
C PRO A 55 -13.95 4.98 -1.89
N PHE A 56 -13.19 5.33 -0.85
CA PHE A 56 -13.67 5.39 0.53
C PHE A 56 -14.23 6.78 0.88
N ALA A 57 -15.41 6.81 1.53
CA ALA A 57 -16.14 8.04 1.84
C ALA A 57 -15.39 8.96 2.82
N GLU A 58 -14.60 8.40 3.73
CA GLU A 58 -13.80 9.16 4.69
C GLU A 58 -12.79 10.09 4.02
N VAL A 59 -12.49 9.83 2.75
CA VAL A 59 -11.55 10.65 1.96
C VAL A 59 -12.12 11.98 1.52
N TYR A 60 -13.44 12.13 1.48
CA TYR A 60 -14.05 13.36 0.96
C TYR A 60 -13.80 14.58 1.86
N GLU A 61 -13.89 14.43 3.17
CA GLU A 61 -13.60 15.51 4.09
C GLU A 61 -12.10 15.88 4.11
N ALA A 62 -11.26 14.95 3.76
CA ALA A 62 -9.83 15.16 3.75
C ALA A 62 -9.39 16.18 2.70
N PHE A 63 -10.01 16.16 1.55
CA PHE A 63 -9.70 17.08 0.45
C PHE A 63 -10.37 18.46 0.57
N LYS A 64 -10.85 18.83 1.74
CA LYS A 64 -11.56 20.10 1.94
C LYS A 64 -10.73 21.36 1.64
N ASN A 65 -9.42 21.27 1.69
CA ASN A 65 -8.49 22.36 1.37
C ASN A 65 -7.96 22.27 -0.08
N THR A 66 -8.37 21.24 -0.84
CA THR A 66 -7.94 21.05 -2.21
C THR A 66 -8.74 21.95 -3.14
N GLU A 67 -8.05 22.83 -3.85
CA GLU A 67 -8.63 23.77 -4.80
C GLU A 67 -8.70 23.19 -6.21
N LYS A 68 -7.77 22.29 -6.57
CA LYS A 68 -7.65 21.73 -7.92
C LYS A 68 -7.56 20.22 -7.93
N PHE A 69 -8.43 19.63 -8.74
CA PHE A 69 -8.44 18.18 -8.98
C PHE A 69 -8.13 17.87 -10.44
N ILE A 70 -7.07 17.11 -10.64
CA ILE A 70 -6.68 16.59 -11.95
C ILE A 70 -6.75 15.07 -11.88
N GLN A 71 -7.44 14.44 -12.83
CA GLN A 71 -7.57 12.97 -12.83
C GLN A 71 -7.21 12.37 -14.18
N VAL A 72 -6.43 11.29 -14.10
CA VAL A 72 -6.12 10.41 -15.22
C VAL A 72 -6.70 9.04 -14.92
N ASP A 73 -7.55 8.53 -15.77
CA ASP A 73 -8.06 7.16 -15.66
C ASP A 73 -8.31 6.58 -17.05
N ILE A 74 -8.16 5.27 -17.19
CA ILE A 74 -8.46 4.56 -18.43
C ILE A 74 -9.97 4.30 -18.59
N ASP A 75 -10.70 4.33 -17.47
CA ASP A 75 -12.13 4.13 -17.40
C ASP A 75 -12.86 5.49 -17.39
N PRO A 76 -13.60 5.86 -18.45
CA PRO A 76 -14.29 7.15 -18.50
C PRO A 76 -15.33 7.32 -17.38
N TYR A 77 -15.90 6.23 -16.86
CA TYR A 77 -16.89 6.29 -15.79
C TYR A 77 -16.30 6.61 -14.41
N LYS A 78 -14.99 6.62 -14.27
CA LYS A 78 -14.31 7.01 -13.03
C LYS A 78 -13.92 8.48 -13.02
N LEU A 79 -13.78 9.10 -14.19
CA LEU A 79 -13.43 10.53 -14.29
C LEU A 79 -14.53 11.39 -13.68
N GLY A 80 -14.18 12.25 -12.73
CA GLY A 80 -15.11 13.15 -12.06
C GLY A 80 -16.16 12.48 -11.17
N LYS A 81 -16.08 11.17 -10.95
CA LYS A 81 -17.09 10.44 -10.18
C LYS A 81 -17.22 10.91 -8.73
N ARG A 82 -16.13 11.42 -8.15
CA ARG A 82 -16.06 11.77 -6.73
C ARG A 82 -15.79 13.24 -6.46
N HIS A 83 -15.07 13.91 -7.34
CA HIS A 83 -14.73 15.31 -7.25
C HIS A 83 -14.98 15.99 -8.59
N ALA A 84 -15.43 17.22 -8.58
CA ALA A 84 -15.40 18.06 -9.78
C ALA A 84 -13.94 18.23 -10.22
N LEU A 85 -13.66 18.09 -11.51
CA LEU A 85 -12.31 18.10 -12.04
C LEU A 85 -12.02 19.40 -12.76
N ASP A 86 -10.86 19.99 -12.49
CA ASP A 86 -10.31 21.11 -13.26
C ASP A 86 -9.70 20.62 -14.58
N ALA A 87 -9.14 19.41 -14.58
CA ALA A 87 -8.65 18.77 -15.77
C ALA A 87 -8.78 17.24 -15.69
N SER A 88 -9.05 16.61 -16.83
CA SER A 88 -9.13 15.15 -16.93
C SER A 88 -8.40 14.65 -18.17
N ILE A 89 -7.81 13.46 -18.05
CA ILE A 89 -7.17 12.74 -19.15
C ILE A 89 -7.74 11.31 -19.17
N LEU A 90 -8.41 10.96 -20.27
CA LEU A 90 -8.81 9.59 -20.52
C LEU A 90 -7.64 8.86 -21.15
N GLY A 91 -7.03 7.92 -20.43
CA GLY A 91 -5.88 7.18 -20.91
C GLY A 91 -5.13 6.41 -19.81
N ASP A 92 -4.08 5.72 -20.24
CA ASP A 92 -3.19 5.00 -19.35
C ASP A 92 -2.42 5.95 -18.42
N ALA A 93 -2.46 5.68 -17.13
CA ALA A 93 -1.86 6.54 -16.10
C ALA A 93 -0.31 6.63 -16.22
N GLY A 94 0.34 5.56 -16.65
CA GLY A 94 1.79 5.54 -16.86
C GLY A 94 2.21 6.39 -18.05
N GLN A 95 1.50 6.26 -19.18
CA GLN A 95 1.73 7.08 -20.37
C GLN A 95 1.47 8.56 -20.09
N ALA A 96 0.37 8.87 -19.40
CA ALA A 96 0.03 10.23 -19.02
C ALA A 96 1.08 10.82 -18.07
N ALA A 97 1.52 10.06 -17.05
CA ALA A 97 2.57 10.51 -16.13
C ALA A 97 3.88 10.81 -16.86
N LYS A 98 4.25 9.99 -17.86
CA LYS A 98 5.44 10.22 -18.71
C LYS A 98 5.27 11.50 -19.54
N ALA A 99 4.14 11.67 -20.21
CA ALA A 99 3.86 12.87 -21.01
C ALA A 99 3.83 14.15 -20.16
N ILE A 100 3.29 14.08 -18.95
CA ILE A 100 3.33 15.20 -17.98
C ILE A 100 4.78 15.48 -17.58
N LEU A 101 5.56 14.44 -17.25
CA LEU A 101 6.96 14.59 -16.85
C LEU A 101 7.82 15.30 -17.91
N ASP A 102 7.55 15.06 -19.18
CA ASP A 102 8.27 15.69 -20.28
C ASP A 102 7.96 17.19 -20.39
N LYS A 103 6.75 17.60 -19.99
CA LYS A 103 6.26 18.99 -20.13
C LYS A 103 6.45 19.87 -18.90
N VAL A 104 6.47 19.28 -17.70
CA VAL A 104 6.61 20.07 -16.47
C VAL A 104 8.04 20.56 -16.30
N ASN A 105 8.21 21.77 -15.80
CA ASN A 105 9.51 22.30 -15.41
C ASN A 105 9.91 21.81 -14.01
N PRO A 106 11.22 21.68 -13.73
CA PRO A 106 11.69 21.43 -12.38
C PRO A 106 11.26 22.55 -11.42
N VAL A 107 10.74 22.16 -10.26
CA VAL A 107 10.33 23.10 -9.21
C VAL A 107 11.39 23.11 -8.11
N ALA A 108 11.72 24.29 -7.58
CA ALA A 108 12.60 24.44 -6.44
C ALA A 108 12.00 23.77 -5.19
N SER A 109 12.86 23.32 -4.29
CA SER A 109 12.41 22.70 -3.03
C SER A 109 11.67 23.72 -2.17
N THR A 110 10.39 23.47 -1.94
CA THR A 110 9.54 24.33 -1.09
C THR A 110 9.70 23.98 0.40
N PRO A 111 9.33 24.88 1.33
CA PRO A 111 9.26 24.52 2.75
C PRO A 111 8.34 23.35 3.01
N TRP A 112 7.19 23.29 2.34
CA TRP A 112 6.21 22.19 2.45
C TRP A 112 6.80 20.84 2.02
N TRP A 113 7.49 20.79 0.87
CA TRP A 113 8.18 19.58 0.44
C TRP A 113 9.20 19.08 1.46
N ARG A 114 10.05 20.00 1.97
CA ARG A 114 11.06 19.65 2.97
C ARG A 114 10.45 19.14 4.27
N ALA A 115 9.35 19.75 4.72
CA ALA A 115 8.62 19.31 5.91
C ALA A 115 8.05 17.92 5.71
N ASN A 116 7.46 17.63 4.55
CA ASN A 116 6.94 16.29 4.23
C ASN A 116 8.04 15.23 4.17
N VAL A 117 9.17 15.50 3.53
CA VAL A 117 10.31 14.58 3.49
C VAL A 117 10.81 14.27 4.91
N LYS A 118 10.93 15.29 5.76
CA LYS A 118 11.32 15.11 7.17
C LYS A 118 10.28 14.30 7.95
N ASN A 119 9.01 14.56 7.72
CA ASN A 119 7.91 13.84 8.37
C ASN A 119 7.88 12.36 7.98
N ASN A 120 8.09 12.07 6.69
CA ASN A 120 8.25 10.70 6.19
C ASN A 120 9.43 9.98 6.85
N GLN A 121 10.56 10.66 7.03
CA GLN A 121 11.72 10.08 7.69
C GLN A 121 11.43 9.81 9.17
N ASN A 122 10.87 10.77 9.90
CA ASN A 122 10.48 10.61 11.30
C ASN A 122 9.52 9.43 11.49
N TRP A 123 8.57 9.25 10.55
CA TRP A 123 7.65 8.13 10.56
C TRP A 123 8.38 6.80 10.41
N ARG A 124 9.26 6.68 9.42
CA ARG A 124 10.06 5.47 9.20
C ARG A 124 10.96 5.15 10.41
N ASP A 125 11.61 6.16 10.98
CA ASP A 125 12.45 5.98 12.16
C ASP A 125 11.63 5.48 13.36
N TYR A 126 10.41 5.98 13.52
CA TYR A 126 9.49 5.50 14.54
C TYR A 126 9.06 4.06 14.31
N MET A 127 8.72 3.67 13.06
CA MET A 127 8.37 2.29 12.73
C MET A 127 9.56 1.35 12.97
N ASN A 128 10.74 1.70 12.50
CA ASN A 128 11.96 0.92 12.71
C ASN A 128 12.28 0.74 14.22
N LYS A 129 12.02 1.76 15.02
CA LYS A 129 12.17 1.65 16.48
C LYS A 129 11.18 0.66 17.11
N LEU A 130 9.94 0.61 16.62
CA LEU A 130 8.96 -0.39 17.08
C LEU A 130 9.39 -1.80 16.65
N GLU A 131 9.78 -1.97 15.40
CA GLU A 131 10.24 -3.24 14.83
C GLU A 131 11.48 -3.80 15.54
N GLY A 132 12.35 -2.93 16.04
CA GLY A 132 13.56 -3.29 16.79
C GLY A 132 13.34 -3.64 18.25
N LYS A 133 12.13 -3.56 18.79
CA LYS A 133 11.86 -3.95 20.17
C LYS A 133 12.03 -5.47 20.33
N THR A 134 12.73 -5.87 21.40
CA THR A 134 12.98 -7.28 21.73
C THR A 134 12.40 -7.70 23.07
N GLU A 135 11.87 -6.75 23.83
CA GLU A 135 11.31 -6.98 25.16
C GLU A 135 9.78 -6.92 25.14
N GLY A 136 9.16 -7.62 26.06
CA GLY A 136 7.71 -7.68 26.24
C GLY A 136 7.04 -8.80 25.43
N GLU A 137 5.72 -8.76 25.35
CA GLU A 137 4.94 -9.70 24.57
C GLU A 137 5.20 -9.52 23.07
N LEU A 138 5.17 -10.63 22.32
CA LEU A 138 5.34 -10.61 20.87
C LEU A 138 4.24 -9.76 20.23
N GLN A 139 4.67 -8.79 19.44
CA GLN A 139 3.79 -7.90 18.70
C GLN A 139 3.91 -8.13 17.21
N LEU A 140 2.86 -7.85 16.47
CA LEU A 140 2.78 -8.10 15.03
C LEU A 140 3.89 -7.36 14.25
N TYR A 141 4.30 -6.15 14.68
CA TYR A 141 5.40 -5.43 14.05
C TYR A 141 6.75 -6.14 14.15
N GLN A 142 6.98 -6.94 15.21
CA GLN A 142 8.20 -7.76 15.35
C GLN A 142 8.18 -8.94 14.36
N VAL A 143 6.98 -9.50 14.10
CA VAL A 143 6.80 -10.54 13.07
C VAL A 143 7.13 -9.96 11.69
N TYR A 144 6.63 -8.77 11.36
CA TYR A 144 6.96 -8.12 10.08
C TYR A 144 8.45 -7.76 9.95
N ASN A 145 9.11 -7.39 11.04
CA ASN A 145 10.56 -7.21 11.04
C ASN A 145 11.31 -8.52 10.70
N ALA A 146 10.85 -9.65 11.23
CA ALA A 146 11.41 -10.95 10.86
C ALA A 146 11.16 -11.27 9.38
N ILE A 147 9.95 -11.00 8.88
CA ILE A 147 9.62 -11.17 7.46
C ILE A 147 10.54 -10.33 6.58
N ASN A 148 10.72 -9.05 6.90
CA ASN A 148 11.61 -8.15 6.14
C ASN A 148 13.07 -8.64 6.06
N LYS A 149 13.53 -9.40 7.08
CA LYS A 149 14.89 -9.96 7.13
C LYS A 149 15.05 -11.25 6.34
N HIS A 150 13.98 -12.01 6.18
CA HIS A 150 14.02 -13.36 5.62
C HIS A 150 13.29 -13.51 4.29
N ALA A 151 12.49 -12.52 3.91
CA ALA A 151 11.79 -12.55 2.64
C ALA A 151 12.73 -12.26 1.47
N ASP A 152 12.52 -12.98 0.37
CA ASP A 152 13.21 -12.73 -0.88
C ASP A 152 12.85 -11.33 -1.42
N GLN A 153 13.76 -10.73 -2.19
CA GLN A 153 13.59 -9.37 -2.72
C GLN A 153 12.36 -9.19 -3.62
N ASP A 154 11.89 -10.28 -4.21
CA ASP A 154 10.72 -10.34 -5.10
C ASP A 154 9.57 -11.15 -4.49
N ALA A 155 9.57 -11.37 -3.18
CA ALA A 155 8.53 -12.10 -2.48
C ALA A 155 7.13 -11.55 -2.78
N ILE A 156 6.15 -12.47 -2.76
CA ILE A 156 4.73 -12.15 -2.90
C ILE A 156 4.08 -12.26 -1.52
N TYR A 157 3.31 -11.26 -1.15
CA TYR A 157 2.59 -11.21 0.11
C TYR A 157 1.08 -11.27 -0.15
N SER A 158 0.46 -12.36 0.28
CA SER A 158 -0.99 -12.51 0.32
C SER A 158 -1.47 -12.24 1.73
N ILE A 159 -2.13 -11.10 1.90
CA ILE A 159 -2.47 -10.54 3.22
C ILE A 159 -3.97 -10.64 3.42
N ASP A 160 -4.38 -11.17 4.55
CA ASP A 160 -5.79 -11.20 4.91
C ASP A 160 -6.29 -9.86 5.49
N VAL A 161 -7.59 -9.77 5.64
CA VAL A 161 -8.26 -8.58 6.18
C VAL A 161 -8.26 -8.63 7.71
N GLY A 162 -7.92 -7.50 8.31
CA GLY A 162 -7.81 -7.32 9.76
C GLY A 162 -6.59 -6.48 10.16
N ASP A 163 -6.11 -6.69 11.37
CA ASP A 163 -4.89 -6.03 11.87
C ASP A 163 -3.66 -6.38 11.02
N THR A 164 -3.64 -7.57 10.42
CA THR A 164 -2.64 -8.00 9.44
C THR A 164 -2.55 -7.03 8.25
N THR A 165 -3.68 -6.56 7.71
CA THR A 165 -3.70 -5.58 6.62
C THR A 165 -3.06 -4.26 7.06
N GLN A 166 -3.51 -3.71 8.20
CA GLN A 166 -3.02 -2.40 8.68
C GLN A 166 -1.53 -2.45 9.04
N THR A 167 -1.11 -3.52 9.67
CA THR A 167 0.28 -3.69 10.11
C THR A 167 1.20 -3.95 8.93
N SER A 168 0.78 -4.74 7.95
CA SER A 168 1.57 -5.00 6.74
C SER A 168 1.88 -3.72 5.96
N THR A 169 0.91 -2.83 5.79
CA THR A 169 1.12 -1.56 5.06
C THR A 169 2.09 -0.62 5.76
N ARG A 170 2.28 -0.78 7.08
CA ARG A 170 3.16 0.07 7.90
C ARG A 170 4.55 -0.50 8.08
N HIS A 171 4.69 -1.82 8.10
CA HIS A 171 5.89 -2.51 8.53
C HIS A 171 6.55 -3.39 7.45
N LEU A 172 5.87 -3.74 6.35
CA LEU A 172 6.55 -4.38 5.23
C LEU A 172 7.35 -3.36 4.42
N HIS A 173 8.63 -3.65 4.24
CA HIS A 173 9.57 -2.83 3.47
C HIS A 173 9.46 -3.17 1.98
N MET A 174 8.38 -2.70 1.38
CA MET A 174 8.03 -3.03 0.00
C MET A 174 8.90 -2.33 -1.03
N THR A 175 9.10 -3.02 -2.15
CA THR A 175 9.79 -2.52 -3.34
C THR A 175 8.95 -2.82 -4.59
N PRO A 176 9.22 -2.20 -5.74
CA PRO A 176 8.53 -2.52 -6.98
C PRO A 176 8.70 -3.96 -7.49
N LYS A 177 9.59 -4.74 -6.89
CA LYS A 177 9.76 -6.17 -7.20
C LYS A 177 8.77 -7.06 -6.46
N ASN A 178 8.27 -6.60 -5.33
CA ASN A 178 7.30 -7.35 -4.53
C ASN A 178 5.90 -7.30 -5.16
N MET A 179 5.05 -8.19 -4.69
CA MET A 179 3.60 -8.12 -4.92
C MET A 179 2.89 -8.18 -3.57
N TRP A 180 2.02 -7.21 -3.30
CA TRP A 180 1.18 -7.18 -2.11
C TRP A 180 -0.29 -7.27 -2.54
N ARG A 181 -0.99 -8.28 -2.05
CA ARG A 181 -2.38 -8.58 -2.45
C ARG A 181 -3.25 -8.79 -1.23
N THR A 182 -4.41 -8.15 -1.24
CA THR A 182 -5.46 -8.28 -0.24
C THR A 182 -6.82 -7.96 -0.89
N SER A 183 -7.89 -7.98 -0.12
CA SER A 183 -9.22 -7.52 -0.54
C SER A 183 -9.46 -6.06 -0.09
N PRO A 184 -8.90 -5.03 -0.76
CA PRO A 184 -8.90 -3.67 -0.23
C PRO A 184 -10.24 -2.96 -0.37
N LEU A 185 -11.15 -3.45 -1.22
CA LEU A 185 -12.45 -2.81 -1.48
C LEU A 185 -13.59 -3.43 -0.70
N PHE A 186 -13.64 -4.77 -0.64
CA PHE A 186 -14.73 -5.51 0.02
C PHE A 186 -14.35 -6.00 1.42
N ALA A 187 -13.08 -5.90 1.79
CA ALA A 187 -12.57 -6.37 3.08
C ALA A 187 -12.99 -7.84 3.36
N THR A 188 -12.82 -8.71 2.38
CA THR A 188 -13.20 -10.14 2.45
C THR A 188 -12.16 -10.89 3.28
N MET A 189 -12.55 -11.40 4.45
CA MET A 189 -11.74 -12.32 5.23
C MET A 189 -11.61 -13.69 4.55
N GLY A 190 -10.48 -14.36 4.75
CA GLY A 190 -10.20 -15.65 4.12
C GLY A 190 -9.56 -15.55 2.74
N ILE A 191 -9.19 -14.36 2.26
CA ILE A 191 -8.60 -14.15 0.94
C ILE A 191 -7.13 -14.57 0.86
N ALA A 192 -6.38 -14.52 1.98
CA ALA A 192 -4.93 -14.72 1.94
C ALA A 192 -4.54 -16.14 1.52
N LEU A 193 -5.21 -17.15 2.03
CA LEU A 193 -4.88 -18.54 1.71
C LEU A 193 -5.13 -18.88 0.23
N PRO A 194 -6.34 -18.73 -0.33
CA PRO A 194 -6.56 -19.00 -1.76
C PRO A 194 -5.78 -18.05 -2.66
N GLY A 195 -5.59 -16.78 -2.25
CA GLY A 195 -4.78 -15.82 -2.98
C GLY A 195 -3.30 -16.22 -3.06
N GLY A 196 -2.74 -16.73 -1.98
CA GLY A 196 -1.37 -17.22 -1.96
C GLY A 196 -1.20 -18.53 -2.77
N ILE A 197 -2.18 -19.44 -2.71
CA ILE A 197 -2.21 -20.65 -3.56
C ILE A 197 -2.17 -20.24 -5.04
N ALA A 198 -3.01 -19.33 -5.45
CA ALA A 198 -3.03 -18.81 -6.82
C ALA A 198 -1.70 -18.14 -7.18
N ALA A 199 -1.19 -17.28 -6.31
CA ALA A 199 0.08 -16.59 -6.52
C ALA A 199 1.26 -17.55 -6.69
N LYS A 200 1.32 -18.61 -5.87
CA LYS A 200 2.38 -19.62 -5.96
C LYS A 200 2.26 -20.47 -7.22
N LYS A 201 1.05 -20.78 -7.64
CA LYS A 201 0.79 -21.53 -8.87
C LYS A 201 1.21 -20.74 -10.11
N ASP A 202 0.93 -19.44 -10.12
CA ASP A 202 1.31 -18.54 -11.22
C ASP A 202 2.79 -18.15 -11.20
N ASN A 203 3.44 -18.21 -10.04
CA ASN A 203 4.84 -17.83 -9.84
C ASN A 203 5.57 -18.91 -9.03
N PRO A 204 5.83 -20.09 -9.61
CA PRO A 204 6.35 -21.25 -8.88
C PRO A 204 7.73 -21.02 -8.27
N ASP A 205 8.56 -20.16 -8.86
CA ASP A 205 9.93 -19.86 -8.42
C ASP A 205 10.02 -18.77 -7.36
N ARG A 206 8.93 -18.02 -7.10
CA ARG A 206 8.91 -16.93 -6.14
C ARG A 206 8.47 -17.42 -4.76
N GLN A 207 9.04 -16.79 -3.74
CA GLN A 207 8.61 -16.99 -2.36
C GLN A 207 7.24 -16.33 -2.13
N VAL A 208 6.31 -17.06 -1.52
CA VAL A 208 4.95 -16.54 -1.22
C VAL A 208 4.68 -16.65 0.28
N TRP A 209 4.30 -15.53 0.86
CA TRP A 209 3.92 -15.38 2.27
C TRP A 209 2.41 -15.19 2.39
N ASN A 210 1.76 -16.10 3.13
CA ASN A 210 0.36 -15.97 3.50
C ASN A 210 0.26 -15.45 4.93
N ILE A 211 -0.23 -14.23 5.11
CA ILE A 211 -0.32 -13.60 6.43
C ILE A 211 -1.79 -13.34 6.73
N MET A 212 -2.28 -13.99 7.76
CA MET A 212 -3.70 -14.00 8.09
C MET A 212 -3.94 -14.07 9.60
N GLY A 213 -5.07 -13.56 10.05
CA GLY A 213 -5.56 -13.79 11.39
C GLY A 213 -6.18 -15.20 11.51
N ASP A 214 -6.29 -15.71 12.72
CA ASP A 214 -6.89 -17.00 13.02
C ASP A 214 -8.35 -17.10 12.56
N GLY A 215 -9.13 -16.04 12.75
CA GLY A 215 -10.52 -15.98 12.27
C GLY A 215 -10.61 -16.10 10.74
N ALA A 216 -9.72 -15.40 10.02
CA ALA A 216 -9.66 -15.48 8.56
C ALA A 216 -9.18 -16.86 8.10
N PHE A 217 -8.18 -17.44 8.78
CA PHE A 217 -7.72 -18.81 8.51
C PHE A 217 -8.83 -19.83 8.69
N ASN A 218 -9.62 -19.73 9.76
CA ASN A 218 -10.74 -20.63 10.01
C ASN A 218 -11.83 -20.59 8.93
N MET A 219 -11.96 -19.52 8.17
CA MET A 219 -12.91 -19.44 7.07
C MET A 219 -12.51 -20.24 5.84
N CYS A 220 -11.23 -20.52 5.66
CA CYS A 220 -10.70 -21.17 4.46
C CYS A 220 -9.66 -22.27 4.72
N TYR A 221 -9.48 -22.69 5.99
CA TYR A 221 -8.46 -23.69 6.33
C TYR A 221 -8.55 -25.00 5.52
N PRO A 222 -9.73 -25.47 5.03
CA PRO A 222 -9.77 -26.68 4.20
C PRO A 222 -8.96 -26.53 2.90
N ASP A 223 -8.76 -25.31 2.40
CA ASP A 223 -7.98 -25.04 1.19
C ASP A 223 -6.48 -25.36 1.38
N VAL A 224 -6.00 -25.56 2.62
CA VAL A 224 -4.64 -26.04 2.88
C VAL A 224 -4.37 -27.38 2.18
N ILE A 225 -5.39 -28.23 2.02
CA ILE A 225 -5.25 -29.52 1.31
C ILE A 225 -4.81 -29.30 -0.15
N THR A 226 -5.20 -28.18 -0.75
CA THR A 226 -4.81 -27.82 -2.12
C THR A 226 -3.30 -27.62 -2.23
N ASN A 227 -2.65 -27.06 -1.20
CA ASN A 227 -1.19 -26.93 -1.18
C ASN A 227 -0.50 -28.30 -1.23
N VAL A 228 -1.05 -29.26 -0.49
CA VAL A 228 -0.52 -30.63 -0.47
C VAL A 228 -0.76 -31.32 -1.80
N GLN A 229 -1.96 -31.19 -2.38
CA GLN A 229 -2.31 -31.82 -3.66
C GLN A 229 -1.46 -31.35 -4.83
N TYR A 230 -1.04 -30.08 -4.80
CA TYR A 230 -0.25 -29.46 -5.87
C TYR A 230 1.22 -29.27 -5.50
N ASP A 231 1.68 -29.81 -4.36
CA ASP A 231 3.06 -29.67 -3.86
C ASP A 231 3.55 -28.21 -3.84
N LEU A 232 2.71 -27.34 -3.31
CA LEU A 232 2.99 -25.90 -3.27
C LEU A 232 3.71 -25.52 -1.97
N SER A 233 4.90 -24.93 -2.10
CA SER A 233 5.65 -24.39 -0.96
C SER A 233 5.18 -22.96 -0.67
N LEU A 234 4.45 -22.80 0.44
CA LEU A 234 3.95 -21.52 0.95
C LEU A 234 4.39 -21.33 2.40
N ILE A 235 4.68 -20.08 2.77
CA ILE A 235 4.96 -19.72 4.15
C ILE A 235 3.69 -19.13 4.76
N HIS A 236 3.14 -19.82 5.76
CA HIS A 236 1.93 -19.42 6.47
C HIS A 236 2.27 -18.76 7.80
N ILE A 237 1.76 -17.55 8.01
CA ILE A 237 1.80 -16.87 9.31
C ILE A 237 0.36 -16.59 9.74
N SER A 238 -0.02 -17.16 10.88
CA SER A 238 -1.30 -16.92 11.50
C SER A 238 -1.10 -16.11 12.79
N GLU A 239 -1.83 -15.01 12.94
CA GLU A 239 -1.89 -14.25 14.16
C GLU A 239 -2.79 -15.00 15.16
N PRO A 240 -2.29 -15.31 16.38
CA PRO A 240 -3.13 -15.94 17.39
C PRO A 240 -4.23 -14.98 17.86
N THR A 241 -5.38 -15.56 18.18
CA THR A 241 -6.48 -14.84 18.84
C THR A 241 -5.96 -14.14 20.10
N ARG A 242 -6.45 -12.95 20.32
CA ARG A 242 -6.31 -12.29 21.62
C ARG A 242 -7.04 -13.13 22.68
N PRO A 243 -6.44 -13.34 23.85
CA PRO A 243 -7.13 -13.97 24.98
C PRO A 243 -8.31 -13.14 25.42
#